data_cd9fdbb20c0cf98feed3249f87d521c2
#
_entry.id   cd9fdbb20c0cf98feed3249f87d521c2
#
_cell.length_a   1.000
_cell.length_b   1.000
_cell.length_c   1.000
_cell.angle_alpha   90.00
_cell.angle_beta   90.00
_cell.angle_gamma   90.00
#
_symmetry.space_group_name_H-M   'P 1'
#
loop_
_entity.id
_entity.type
_entity.pdbx_description
1 polymer ?
#
loop_
_entity_poly.entity_id
_entity_poly.type
_entity_poly.pdbx_seq_one_letter_code
_entity_poly.pdbx_strand_id
1 'polypeptide(L)'
;FVVNKIHLEDYLMCVATSEMGSECPPSLLEAQTIVARSWILAAQEKKHEKLGLDACNDDCCQRYQGISNINDHSIKATRNTKGIVIMHDNTICDARYSKSCGGRTEKGENVWDMDYKPYLETTLDSEYNDQIDLSNEKSFRQWLISESSSYCSPKFIKEKNLNKYLGNVDEKGEYHRWEVSYTNNELIKIIFDKSGQKFSIITKMVIKKRGVSGRILYLEVLGKNINGEQFLLPIKSEYEIRRILHPKFLYSSAFIIESNFNHNNDSDDFTLKGAGWGHGVGLCQIGALGMSMAGKKTDEIIFHYYQQTNMKDIYE
;
A
#
# COMPACT_ATOMS: atom_id res chain seq x y z
N PHE A 1 20.31 -18.55 5.97
CA PHE A 1 19.98 -17.13 6.15
C PHE A 1 20.98 -16.50 7.13
N VAL A 2 21.12 -15.16 7.07
CA VAL A 2 21.99 -14.39 7.96
C VAL A 2 21.12 -13.65 8.97
N VAL A 3 21.49 -13.69 10.25
CA VAL A 3 20.81 -12.94 11.33
C VAL A 3 21.70 -11.77 11.71
N ASN A 4 21.11 -10.58 11.73
CA ASN A 4 21.74 -9.35 12.18
C ASN A 4 21.12 -8.93 13.53
N LYS A 5 21.95 -8.73 14.56
CA LYS A 5 21.52 -8.21 15.86
C LYS A 5 22.06 -6.80 16.01
N ILE A 6 21.19 -5.81 15.93
CA ILE A 6 21.55 -4.39 15.96
C ILE A 6 20.66 -3.61 16.92
N HIS A 7 21.10 -2.44 17.35
CA HIS A 7 20.26 -1.53 18.13
C HIS A 7 19.12 -0.96 17.28
N LEU A 8 17.99 -0.70 17.92
CA LEU A 8 16.79 -0.20 17.24
C LEU A 8 17.06 1.06 16.41
N GLU A 9 17.76 2.04 16.98
CA GLU A 9 18.02 3.31 16.28
C GLU A 9 18.96 3.12 15.07
N ASP A 10 19.93 2.21 15.15
CA ASP A 10 20.82 1.86 14.03
C ASP A 10 20.03 1.12 12.93
N TYR A 11 19.10 0.23 13.32
CA TYR A 11 18.17 -0.42 12.39
C TYR A 11 17.32 0.62 11.65
N LEU A 12 16.76 1.61 12.36
CA LEU A 12 15.89 2.62 11.80
C LEU A 12 16.60 3.57 10.84
N MET A 13 17.89 3.89 11.06
CA MET A 13 18.68 4.63 10.07
C MET A 13 18.72 3.92 8.72
N CYS A 14 18.82 2.58 8.73
CA CYS A 14 18.82 1.77 7.52
C CYS A 14 17.42 1.69 6.89
N VAL A 15 16.38 1.48 7.70
CA VAL A 15 15.00 1.34 7.23
C VAL A 15 14.52 2.62 6.55
N ALA A 16 14.73 3.78 7.16
CA ALA A 16 14.27 5.06 6.61
C ALA A 16 14.70 5.27 5.15
N THR A 17 15.94 4.93 4.82
CA THR A 17 16.50 5.06 3.46
C THR A 17 16.33 3.82 2.58
N SER A 18 15.89 2.71 3.14
CA SER A 18 15.49 1.52 2.38
C SER A 18 14.03 1.60 1.93
N GLU A 19 13.18 2.28 2.69
CA GLU A 19 11.76 2.50 2.37
C GLU A 19 11.55 3.70 1.45
N MET A 20 12.27 4.80 1.73
CA MET A 20 12.23 6.03 0.92
C MET A 20 13.68 6.49 0.67
N GLY A 21 13.94 7.03 -0.51
CA GLY A 21 15.29 7.47 -0.88
C GLY A 21 15.82 8.59 0.02
N SER A 22 17.13 8.67 0.11
CA SER A 22 17.85 9.64 0.95
C SER A 22 17.66 11.10 0.56
N GLU A 23 17.18 11.36 -0.67
CA GLU A 23 16.88 12.70 -1.17
C GLU A 23 15.52 13.25 -0.71
N CYS A 24 14.79 12.48 0.10
CA CYS A 24 13.54 12.93 0.68
C CYS A 24 13.73 14.11 1.64
N PRO A 25 12.77 15.05 1.70
CA PRO A 25 12.81 16.14 2.67
C PRO A 25 12.89 15.63 4.13
N PRO A 26 13.52 16.39 5.03
CA PRO A 26 13.70 15.99 6.43
C PRO A 26 12.41 15.60 7.14
N SER A 27 11.32 16.36 6.96
CA SER A 27 10.04 16.07 7.62
C SER A 27 9.44 14.71 7.23
N LEU A 28 9.64 14.27 5.98
CA LEU A 28 9.25 12.92 5.57
C LEU A 28 10.14 11.85 6.19
N LEU A 29 11.47 12.02 6.15
CA LEU A 29 12.39 11.03 6.72
C LEU A 29 12.19 10.87 8.23
N GLU A 30 11.93 11.96 8.94
CA GLU A 30 11.57 11.95 10.35
C GLU A 30 10.24 11.23 10.60
N ALA A 31 9.20 11.55 9.82
CA ALA A 31 7.90 10.88 9.93
C ALA A 31 8.02 9.38 9.64
N GLN A 32 8.72 8.98 8.57
CA GLN A 32 8.96 7.57 8.24
C GLN A 32 9.72 6.84 9.35
N THR A 33 10.70 7.50 9.98
CA THR A 33 11.49 6.92 11.08
C THR A 33 10.61 6.68 12.31
N ILE A 34 9.76 7.64 12.70
CA ILE A 34 8.82 7.52 13.83
C ILE A 34 7.80 6.40 13.56
N VAL A 35 7.25 6.36 12.35
CA VAL A 35 6.29 5.34 11.92
C VAL A 35 6.93 3.95 11.94
N ALA A 36 8.13 3.81 11.38
CA ALA A 36 8.87 2.54 11.37
C ALA A 36 9.21 2.05 12.77
N ARG A 37 9.61 2.97 13.68
CA ARG A 37 9.86 2.67 15.09
C ARG A 37 8.60 2.19 15.80
N SER A 38 7.49 2.89 15.61
CA SER A 38 6.20 2.52 16.20
C SER A 38 5.75 1.15 15.71
N TRP A 39 5.86 0.89 14.41
CA TRP A 39 5.49 -0.39 13.82
C TRP A 39 6.31 -1.56 14.41
N ILE A 40 7.64 -1.48 14.40
CA ILE A 40 8.48 -2.61 14.86
C ILE A 40 8.28 -2.91 16.36
N LEU A 41 7.97 -1.89 17.17
CA LEU A 41 7.72 -2.05 18.59
C LEU A 41 6.32 -2.58 18.91
N ALA A 42 5.33 -2.28 18.07
CA ALA A 42 3.93 -2.60 18.32
C ALA A 42 3.39 -3.75 17.46
N ALA A 43 4.09 -4.14 16.37
CA ALA A 43 3.59 -5.12 15.40
C ALA A 43 3.13 -6.42 16.08
N GLN A 44 1.83 -6.69 15.96
CA GLN A 44 1.20 -7.90 16.54
C GLN A 44 1.46 -9.14 15.69
N GLU A 45 1.70 -8.95 14.38
CA GLU A 45 2.03 -10.02 13.46
C GLU A 45 3.50 -10.43 13.58
N LYS A 46 3.81 -11.25 14.57
CA LYS A 46 5.16 -11.79 14.76
C LYS A 46 5.45 -12.91 13.77
N LYS A 47 5.49 -12.57 12.48
CA LYS A 47 5.64 -13.54 11.37
C LYS A 47 6.87 -14.43 11.49
N HIS A 48 7.91 -13.97 12.17
CA HIS A 48 9.19 -14.64 12.28
C HIS A 48 9.55 -15.07 13.72
N GLU A 49 8.59 -15.02 14.65
CA GLU A 49 8.79 -15.38 16.06
C GLU A 49 9.31 -16.81 16.24
N LYS A 50 8.82 -17.77 15.44
CA LYS A 50 9.33 -19.15 15.45
C LYS A 50 10.79 -19.28 15.09
N LEU A 51 11.38 -18.28 14.44
CA LEU A 51 12.79 -18.20 14.11
C LEU A 51 13.57 -17.34 15.12
N GLY A 52 12.91 -16.80 16.15
CA GLY A 52 13.51 -15.87 17.13
C GLY A 52 13.90 -14.52 16.51
N LEU A 53 13.20 -14.06 15.47
CA LEU A 53 13.49 -12.83 14.76
C LEU A 53 12.36 -11.82 14.93
N ASP A 54 12.70 -10.54 15.12
CA ASP A 54 11.73 -9.44 15.23
C ASP A 54 11.19 -9.05 13.85
N ALA A 55 12.03 -9.06 12.81
CA ALA A 55 11.66 -8.73 11.45
C ALA A 55 12.58 -9.42 10.42
N CYS A 56 12.13 -9.52 9.17
CA CYS A 56 12.98 -9.83 8.03
C CYS A 56 13.36 -8.54 7.26
N ASN A 57 14.14 -8.70 6.21
CA ASN A 57 14.61 -7.59 5.35
C ASN A 57 13.74 -7.37 4.11
N ASP A 58 12.52 -7.92 4.05
CA ASP A 58 11.64 -7.92 2.89
C ASP A 58 10.32 -7.21 3.18
N ASP A 59 9.54 -6.94 2.16
CA ASP A 59 8.24 -6.23 2.17
C ASP A 59 7.18 -6.87 3.10
N CYS A 60 7.39 -8.10 3.55
CA CYS A 60 6.50 -8.72 4.54
C CYS A 60 6.68 -8.15 5.96
N CYS A 61 7.77 -7.43 6.21
CA CYS A 61 8.05 -6.67 7.44
C CYS A 61 8.36 -5.23 7.09
N GLN A 62 9.65 -4.86 7.13
CA GLN A 62 10.14 -3.55 6.72
C GLN A 62 11.36 -3.76 5.83
N ARG A 63 11.43 -3.03 4.73
CA ARG A 63 12.56 -3.14 3.83
C ARG A 63 13.84 -2.68 4.53
N TYR A 64 14.82 -3.57 4.57
CA TYR A 64 16.11 -3.33 5.21
C TYR A 64 17.26 -3.74 4.27
N GLN A 65 17.99 -2.76 3.76
CA GLN A 65 19.09 -2.96 2.81
C GLN A 65 20.48 -2.77 3.48
N GLY A 66 20.54 -2.82 4.80
CA GLY A 66 21.77 -2.57 5.56
C GLY A 66 22.23 -1.13 5.46
N ILE A 67 23.55 -0.93 5.57
CA ILE A 67 24.15 0.41 5.67
C ILE A 67 24.37 1.11 4.32
N SER A 68 24.11 0.44 3.20
CA SER A 68 24.48 0.92 1.86
C SER A 68 23.87 2.28 1.47
N ASN A 69 22.70 2.59 2.02
CA ASN A 69 21.96 3.82 1.71
C ASN A 69 21.98 4.84 2.85
N ILE A 70 22.70 4.58 3.95
CA ILE A 70 22.82 5.54 5.06
C ILE A 70 23.58 6.78 4.58
N ASN A 71 23.04 7.94 4.96
CA ASN A 71 23.68 9.23 4.73
C ASN A 71 23.35 10.21 5.86
N ASP A 72 23.88 11.42 5.77
CA ASP A 72 23.67 12.47 6.80
C ASP A 72 22.19 12.78 7.04
N HIS A 73 21.33 12.67 6.03
CA HIS A 73 19.90 12.93 6.17
C HIS A 73 19.21 11.86 7.03
N SER A 74 19.49 10.58 6.77
CA SER A 74 18.91 9.48 7.57
C SER A 74 19.46 9.47 9.01
N ILE A 75 20.76 9.73 9.18
CA ILE A 75 21.38 9.86 10.50
C ILE A 75 20.71 10.99 11.29
N LYS A 76 20.53 12.15 10.66
CA LYS A 76 19.92 13.32 11.28
C LYS A 76 18.45 13.06 11.63
N ALA A 77 17.66 12.47 10.71
CA ALA A 77 16.27 12.14 10.94
C ALA A 77 16.10 11.19 12.14
N THR A 78 16.93 10.14 12.22
CA THR A 78 16.89 9.20 13.34
C THR A 78 17.30 9.85 14.66
N ARG A 79 18.33 10.69 14.67
CA ARG A 79 18.77 11.41 15.87
C ARG A 79 17.73 12.42 16.36
N ASN A 80 17.12 13.19 15.47
CA ASN A 80 16.10 14.19 15.80
C ASN A 80 14.83 13.55 16.38
N THR A 81 14.55 12.30 16.02
CA THR A 81 13.34 11.58 16.42
C THR A 81 13.63 10.41 17.37
N LYS A 82 14.83 10.36 17.95
CA LYS A 82 15.24 9.27 18.83
C LYS A 82 14.21 9.04 19.93
N GLY A 83 13.79 7.79 20.11
CA GLY A 83 12.79 7.40 21.11
C GLY A 83 11.34 7.79 20.80
N ILE A 84 11.08 8.65 19.83
CA ILE A 84 9.72 9.13 19.56
C ILE A 84 8.90 8.04 18.85
N VAL A 85 7.75 7.71 19.44
CA VAL A 85 6.75 6.76 18.92
C VAL A 85 5.37 7.38 18.86
N ILE A 86 4.49 6.79 18.07
CA ILE A 86 3.07 7.15 18.00
C ILE A 86 2.30 6.33 19.03
N MET A 87 1.50 7.02 19.86
CA MET A 87 0.74 6.42 20.94
C MET A 87 -0.76 6.66 20.76
N HIS A 88 -1.56 5.66 21.12
CA HIS A 88 -3.01 5.78 21.33
C HIS A 88 -3.37 5.05 22.63
N ASP A 89 -4.09 5.72 23.51
CA ASP A 89 -4.50 5.18 24.83
C ASP A 89 -3.35 4.48 25.60
N ASN A 90 -2.21 5.15 25.70
CA ASN A 90 -1.00 4.67 26.38
C ASN A 90 -0.37 3.39 25.75
N THR A 91 -0.78 3.02 24.54
CA THR A 91 -0.22 1.89 23.79
C THR A 91 0.48 2.40 22.53
N ILE A 92 1.65 1.82 22.18
CA ILE A 92 2.33 2.13 20.95
C ILE A 92 1.47 1.65 19.76
N CYS A 93 1.25 2.52 18.78
CA CYS A 93 0.45 2.21 17.61
C CYS A 93 1.15 1.23 16.67
N ASP A 94 0.43 0.23 16.18
CA ASP A 94 0.81 -0.56 15.01
C ASP A 94 0.71 0.33 13.75
N ALA A 95 1.73 1.17 13.55
CA ALA A 95 1.75 2.24 12.57
C ALA A 95 2.05 1.72 11.16
N ARG A 96 1.03 1.20 10.47
CA ARG A 96 1.13 0.68 9.11
C ARG A 96 1.37 1.79 8.09
N TYR A 97 2.07 1.48 7.00
CA TYR A 97 2.33 2.40 5.90
C TYR A 97 2.41 1.68 4.55
N SER A 98 2.14 2.41 3.49
CA SER A 98 2.20 1.88 2.12
C SER A 98 2.73 2.92 1.14
N LYS A 99 3.19 2.47 -0.03
CA LYS A 99 3.82 3.33 -1.04
C LYS A 99 2.90 4.47 -1.48
N SER A 100 1.65 4.14 -1.90
CA SER A 100 0.67 5.13 -2.33
C SER A 100 -0.75 4.68 -2.00
N CYS A 101 -1.51 5.51 -1.30
CA CYS A 101 -2.93 5.24 -1.04
C CYS A 101 -3.81 5.48 -2.28
N GLY A 102 -3.31 6.23 -3.27
CA GLY A 102 -4.05 6.63 -4.47
C GLY A 102 -5.02 7.78 -4.25
N GLY A 103 -5.01 8.39 -3.05
CA GLY A 103 -5.84 9.53 -2.66
C GLY A 103 -6.73 9.28 -1.45
N ARG A 104 -6.90 8.02 -1.02
CA ARG A 104 -7.62 7.68 0.21
C ARG A 104 -7.06 6.41 0.85
N THR A 105 -6.82 6.46 2.17
CA THR A 105 -6.34 5.30 2.90
C THR A 105 -7.46 4.32 3.21
N GLU A 106 -7.13 3.04 3.40
CA GLU A 106 -8.08 1.98 3.77
C GLU A 106 -8.01 1.75 5.28
N LYS A 107 -9.05 1.15 5.84
CA LYS A 107 -9.11 0.71 7.23
C LYS A 107 -8.25 -0.55 7.45
N GLY A 108 -7.61 -0.63 8.62
CA GLY A 108 -6.75 -1.76 8.97
C GLY A 108 -7.46 -3.10 8.92
N GLU A 109 -8.66 -3.19 9.51
CA GLU A 109 -9.48 -4.41 9.58
C GLU A 109 -10.02 -4.90 8.22
N ASN A 110 -9.95 -4.09 7.19
CA ASN A 110 -10.29 -4.51 5.82
C ASN A 110 -9.13 -5.23 5.12
N VAL A 111 -7.92 -5.10 5.63
CA VAL A 111 -6.70 -5.67 5.03
C VAL A 111 -6.18 -6.85 5.84
N TRP A 112 -6.20 -6.75 7.16
CA TRP A 112 -5.73 -7.80 8.07
C TRP A 112 -6.87 -8.30 8.95
N ASP A 113 -6.72 -9.52 9.46
CA ASP A 113 -7.54 -10.08 10.54
C ASP A 113 -7.09 -9.45 11.86
N MET A 114 -7.58 -8.25 12.12
CA MET A 114 -7.24 -7.45 13.30
C MET A 114 -8.47 -6.71 13.82
N ASP A 115 -8.46 -6.42 15.11
CA ASP A 115 -9.47 -5.56 15.72
C ASP A 115 -9.41 -4.14 15.16
N TYR A 116 -10.54 -3.46 15.16
CA TYR A 116 -10.63 -2.05 14.82
C TYR A 116 -9.64 -1.19 15.62
N LYS A 117 -8.88 -0.37 14.90
CA LYS A 117 -7.94 0.59 15.47
C LYS A 117 -8.35 2.01 15.04
N PRO A 118 -8.73 2.90 15.95
CA PRO A 118 -9.15 4.26 15.58
C PRO A 118 -8.11 5.04 14.79
N TYR A 119 -6.84 4.79 15.04
CA TYR A 119 -5.72 5.43 14.34
C TYR A 119 -5.39 4.80 12.98
N LEU A 120 -6.03 3.70 12.59
CA LEU A 120 -5.97 3.10 11.24
C LEU A 120 -7.29 3.26 10.48
N GLU A 121 -8.06 4.29 10.83
CA GLU A 121 -9.28 4.67 10.10
C GLU A 121 -8.92 5.26 8.72
N THR A 122 -9.91 5.31 7.84
CA THR A 122 -9.72 5.90 6.51
C THR A 122 -9.46 7.39 6.59
N THR A 123 -8.48 7.87 5.85
CA THR A 123 -8.12 9.28 5.75
C THR A 123 -8.10 9.70 4.28
N LEU A 124 -8.67 10.86 3.98
CA LEU A 124 -8.51 11.49 2.67
C LEU A 124 -7.10 12.10 2.60
N ASP A 125 -6.33 11.73 1.61
CA ASP A 125 -4.95 12.20 1.39
C ASP A 125 -4.94 13.59 0.74
N SER A 126 -5.60 14.58 1.39
CA SER A 126 -5.82 15.93 0.87
C SER A 126 -6.07 16.93 1.99
N GLU A 127 -5.89 18.22 1.70
CA GLU A 127 -6.32 19.31 2.59
C GLU A 127 -7.86 19.48 2.60
N TYR A 128 -8.52 19.04 1.55
CA TYR A 128 -9.97 19.17 1.40
C TYR A 128 -10.68 17.93 1.96
N ASN A 129 -11.75 18.15 2.70
CA ASN A 129 -12.52 17.07 3.32
C ASN A 129 -13.73 16.72 2.43
N ASP A 130 -13.50 15.98 1.35
CA ASP A 130 -14.56 15.44 0.50
C ASP A 130 -15.05 14.10 1.06
N GLN A 131 -16.30 14.05 1.52
CA GLN A 131 -16.89 12.82 2.05
C GLN A 131 -17.51 11.96 0.93
N ILE A 132 -16.69 11.52 -0.03
CA ILE A 132 -17.14 10.62 -1.09
C ILE A 132 -17.05 9.18 -0.58
N ASP A 133 -18.15 8.44 -0.63
CA ASP A 133 -18.16 7.00 -0.36
C ASP A 133 -17.64 6.24 -1.59
N LEU A 134 -16.39 5.75 -1.51
CA LEU A 134 -15.75 4.98 -2.57
C LEU A 134 -16.06 3.48 -2.51
N SER A 135 -16.83 3.01 -1.53
CA SER A 135 -17.33 1.63 -1.50
C SER A 135 -18.39 1.38 -2.59
N ASN A 136 -18.98 2.45 -3.11
CA ASN A 136 -19.92 2.41 -4.21
C ASN A 136 -19.20 2.42 -5.57
N GLU A 137 -19.53 1.48 -6.46
CA GLU A 137 -18.86 1.33 -7.77
C GLU A 137 -18.97 2.58 -8.65
N LYS A 138 -20.14 3.24 -8.66
CA LYS A 138 -20.37 4.46 -9.46
C LYS A 138 -19.52 5.62 -8.95
N SER A 139 -19.52 5.84 -7.64
CA SER A 139 -18.72 6.88 -6.99
C SER A 139 -17.24 6.64 -7.18
N PHE A 140 -16.79 5.39 -7.02
CA PHE A 140 -15.38 5.01 -7.23
C PHE A 140 -14.93 5.25 -8.68
N ARG A 141 -15.76 4.86 -9.66
CA ARG A 141 -15.46 5.08 -11.08
C ARG A 141 -15.35 6.57 -11.42
N GLN A 142 -16.26 7.41 -10.91
CA GLN A 142 -16.19 8.85 -11.10
C GLN A 142 -14.97 9.47 -10.46
N TRP A 143 -14.64 9.07 -9.23
CA TRP A 143 -13.47 9.53 -8.51
C TRP A 143 -12.16 9.11 -9.21
N LEU A 144 -12.09 7.88 -9.72
CA LEU A 144 -10.90 7.35 -10.37
C LEU A 144 -10.46 8.18 -11.59
N ILE A 145 -11.44 8.67 -12.38
CA ILE A 145 -11.19 9.46 -13.60
C ILE A 145 -11.15 10.97 -13.35
N SER A 146 -11.50 11.44 -12.15
CA SER A 146 -11.45 12.86 -11.81
C SER A 146 -10.03 13.33 -11.56
N GLU A 147 -9.79 14.63 -11.73
CA GLU A 147 -8.54 15.25 -11.27
C GLU A 147 -8.40 15.07 -9.76
N SER A 148 -7.24 14.59 -9.34
CA SER A 148 -6.97 14.37 -7.93
C SER A 148 -6.24 15.56 -7.31
N SER A 149 -6.75 16.03 -6.18
CA SER A 149 -6.10 17.02 -5.31
C SER A 149 -5.33 16.38 -4.15
N SER A 150 -5.18 15.05 -4.17
CA SER A 150 -4.48 14.34 -3.11
C SER A 150 -2.98 14.64 -3.10
N TYR A 151 -2.37 14.59 -1.93
CA TYR A 151 -0.93 14.79 -1.75
C TYR A 151 -0.08 13.79 -2.53
N CYS A 152 -0.55 12.54 -2.70
CA CYS A 152 0.12 11.52 -3.51
C CYS A 152 -0.11 11.67 -5.01
N SER A 153 -0.82 12.70 -5.47
CA SER A 153 -1.08 12.92 -6.90
C SER A 153 0.08 13.64 -7.62
N PRO A 154 0.14 13.54 -8.96
CA PRO A 154 1.11 14.26 -9.78
C PRO A 154 1.06 15.79 -9.67
N LYS A 155 0.02 16.35 -9.04
CA LYS A 155 -0.09 17.78 -8.72
C LYS A 155 1.03 18.25 -7.79
N PHE A 156 1.40 17.44 -6.79
CA PHE A 156 2.46 17.76 -5.84
C PHE A 156 3.83 17.28 -6.33
N ILE A 157 3.90 16.06 -6.89
CA ILE A 157 5.14 15.49 -7.39
C ILE A 157 4.88 14.77 -8.69
N LYS A 158 5.43 15.29 -9.78
CA LYS A 158 5.34 14.63 -11.09
C LYS A 158 5.99 13.23 -11.03
N GLU A 159 5.34 12.21 -11.57
CA GLU A 159 5.80 10.82 -11.49
C GLU A 159 7.23 10.63 -12.00
N LYS A 160 7.63 11.33 -13.07
CA LYS A 160 9.01 11.31 -13.57
C LYS A 160 10.06 11.75 -12.55
N ASN A 161 9.69 12.47 -11.51
CA ASN A 161 10.57 12.94 -10.45
C ASN A 161 10.58 12.03 -9.22
N LEU A 162 9.64 11.07 -9.14
CA LEU A 162 9.51 10.18 -7.98
C LEU A 162 10.77 9.32 -7.78
N ASN A 163 11.39 8.84 -8.84
CA ASN A 163 12.60 8.02 -8.76
C ASN A 163 13.71 8.67 -7.91
N LYS A 164 13.79 10.01 -7.91
CA LYS A 164 14.73 10.75 -7.06
C LYS A 164 14.51 10.52 -5.56
N TYR A 165 13.23 10.36 -5.17
CA TYR A 165 12.80 10.25 -3.78
C TYR A 165 12.51 8.82 -3.33
N LEU A 166 12.25 7.91 -4.26
CA LEU A 166 11.97 6.50 -3.94
C LEU A 166 13.25 5.66 -3.83
N GLY A 167 14.40 6.21 -4.22
CA GLY A 167 15.65 5.45 -4.28
C GLY A 167 15.60 4.34 -5.33
N ASN A 168 16.39 3.29 -5.14
CA ASN A 168 16.43 2.11 -6.01
C ASN A 168 15.42 1.03 -5.61
N VAL A 169 14.41 1.42 -4.81
CA VAL A 169 13.52 0.49 -4.13
C VAL A 169 12.46 -0.07 -5.04
N ASP A 170 11.92 0.77 -5.90
CA ASP A 170 10.86 0.37 -6.83
C ASP A 170 11.25 0.75 -8.26
N GLU A 171 11.06 -0.21 -9.17
CA GLU A 171 11.16 0.04 -10.60
C GLU A 171 10.11 1.07 -11.02
N LYS A 172 10.29 1.68 -12.19
CA LYS A 172 9.37 2.66 -12.78
C LYS A 172 7.92 2.16 -12.70
N GLY A 173 7.05 2.90 -12.00
CA GLY A 173 5.64 2.55 -11.82
C GLY A 173 4.75 3.80 -11.82
N GLU A 174 3.52 3.62 -12.23
CA GLU A 174 2.45 4.59 -12.11
C GLU A 174 1.78 4.43 -10.73
N TYR A 175 2.31 5.14 -9.73
CA TYR A 175 1.92 4.93 -8.34
C TYR A 175 0.56 5.52 -7.96
N HIS A 176 0.13 6.57 -8.68
CA HIS A 176 -1.13 7.27 -8.36
C HIS A 176 -2.31 6.69 -9.10
N ARG A 177 -2.18 6.52 -10.43
CA ARG A 177 -3.15 5.87 -11.32
C ARG A 177 -2.40 4.90 -12.21
N TRP A 178 -2.99 3.75 -12.46
CA TRP A 178 -2.36 2.68 -13.25
C TRP A 178 -3.38 1.95 -14.11
N GLU A 179 -2.89 1.34 -15.17
CA GLU A 179 -3.67 0.51 -16.07
C GLU A 179 -2.90 -0.77 -16.41
N VAL A 180 -3.61 -1.90 -16.40
CA VAL A 180 -3.08 -3.21 -16.84
C VAL A 180 -4.14 -3.90 -17.69
N SER A 181 -3.74 -4.40 -18.86
CA SER A 181 -4.62 -5.13 -19.77
C SER A 181 -4.16 -6.55 -19.93
N TYR A 182 -5.10 -7.47 -20.05
CA TYR A 182 -4.89 -8.89 -20.27
C TYR A 182 -5.81 -9.40 -21.36
N THR A 183 -5.28 -10.21 -22.25
CA THR A 183 -6.11 -11.12 -23.04
C THR A 183 -6.75 -12.16 -22.13
N ASN A 184 -7.87 -12.76 -22.53
CA ASN A 184 -8.52 -13.82 -21.78
C ASN A 184 -7.55 -14.96 -21.44
N ASN A 185 -6.74 -15.39 -22.41
CA ASN A 185 -5.76 -16.46 -22.24
C ASN A 185 -4.65 -16.11 -21.25
N GLU A 186 -4.14 -14.88 -21.26
CA GLU A 186 -3.15 -14.43 -20.27
C GLU A 186 -3.72 -14.46 -18.87
N LEU A 187 -4.95 -13.94 -18.69
CA LEU A 187 -5.61 -13.92 -17.38
C LEU A 187 -5.89 -15.34 -16.86
N ILE A 188 -6.35 -16.27 -17.73
CA ILE A 188 -6.53 -17.69 -17.40
C ILE A 188 -5.21 -18.29 -16.90
N LYS A 189 -4.11 -18.04 -17.62
CA LYS A 189 -2.79 -18.55 -17.26
C LYS A 189 -2.34 -17.98 -15.90
N ILE A 190 -2.47 -16.69 -15.69
CA ILE A 190 -2.10 -16.03 -14.43
C ILE A 190 -2.89 -16.61 -13.26
N ILE A 191 -4.20 -16.74 -13.40
CA ILE A 191 -5.08 -17.30 -12.36
C ILE A 191 -4.68 -18.75 -12.07
N PHE A 192 -4.40 -19.55 -13.10
CA PHE A 192 -3.96 -20.93 -12.92
C PHE A 192 -2.63 -21.02 -12.17
N ASP A 193 -1.63 -20.25 -12.57
CA ASP A 193 -0.30 -20.24 -11.95
C ASP A 193 -0.35 -19.81 -10.48
N LYS A 194 -1.30 -18.93 -10.11
CA LYS A 194 -1.44 -18.39 -8.75
C LYS A 194 -2.41 -19.14 -7.84
N SER A 195 -3.42 -19.81 -8.39
CA SER A 195 -4.49 -20.45 -7.60
C SER A 195 -4.67 -21.94 -7.88
N GLY A 196 -4.08 -22.48 -8.94
CA GLY A 196 -4.31 -23.85 -9.43
C GLY A 196 -5.68 -24.04 -10.10
N GLN A 197 -6.52 -23.00 -10.20
CA GLN A 197 -7.86 -23.09 -10.77
C GLN A 197 -7.84 -22.97 -12.29
N LYS A 198 -8.49 -23.90 -13.00
CA LYS A 198 -8.46 -23.98 -14.47
C LYS A 198 -9.75 -23.49 -15.09
N PHE A 199 -9.67 -22.37 -15.79
CA PHE A 199 -10.70 -21.90 -16.70
C PHE A 199 -10.38 -22.36 -18.14
N SER A 200 -11.41 -22.61 -18.95
CA SER A 200 -11.32 -22.67 -20.41
C SER A 200 -11.62 -21.29 -21.02
N ILE A 201 -12.48 -20.51 -20.37
CA ILE A 201 -12.81 -19.13 -20.71
C ILE A 201 -13.26 -18.37 -19.48
N ILE A 202 -12.83 -17.15 -19.32
CA ILE A 202 -13.36 -16.20 -18.32
C ILE A 202 -14.39 -15.32 -19.04
N THR A 203 -15.62 -15.29 -18.54
CA THR A 203 -16.72 -14.53 -19.15
C THR A 203 -16.99 -13.22 -18.42
N LYS A 204 -16.69 -13.16 -17.11
CA LYS A 204 -16.96 -11.96 -16.32
C LYS A 204 -16.16 -11.93 -15.02
N MET A 205 -15.80 -10.74 -14.57
CA MET A 205 -15.36 -10.46 -13.21
C MET A 205 -16.37 -9.55 -12.51
N VAL A 206 -16.81 -9.92 -11.31
CA VAL A 206 -17.87 -9.21 -10.57
C VAL A 206 -17.34 -8.77 -9.21
N ILE A 207 -17.32 -7.46 -8.99
CA ILE A 207 -16.95 -6.89 -7.70
C ILE A 207 -18.15 -7.00 -6.76
N LYS A 208 -17.98 -7.71 -5.65
CA LYS A 208 -19.02 -7.98 -4.65
C LYS A 208 -18.95 -7.05 -3.45
N LYS A 209 -17.73 -6.65 -3.06
CA LYS A 209 -17.53 -5.77 -1.91
C LYS A 209 -16.29 -4.91 -2.11
N ARG A 210 -16.42 -3.62 -1.80
CA ARG A 210 -15.32 -2.67 -1.66
C ARG A 210 -15.22 -2.14 -0.24
N GLY A 211 -14.02 -1.79 0.18
CA GLY A 211 -13.77 -0.97 1.35
C GLY A 211 -14.00 0.51 1.06
N VAL A 212 -13.86 1.32 2.09
CA VAL A 212 -14.13 2.77 2.06
C VAL A 212 -13.16 3.56 1.16
N SER A 213 -11.98 3.01 0.88
CA SER A 213 -11.00 3.57 -0.06
C SER A 213 -11.24 3.17 -1.51
N GLY A 214 -12.27 2.38 -1.78
CA GLY A 214 -12.53 1.78 -3.09
C GLY A 214 -11.78 0.47 -3.34
N ARG A 215 -10.92 0.00 -2.40
CA ARG A 215 -10.24 -1.29 -2.52
C ARG A 215 -11.23 -2.43 -2.52
N ILE A 216 -11.09 -3.35 -3.49
CA ILE A 216 -11.93 -4.54 -3.60
C ILE A 216 -11.53 -5.52 -2.49
N LEU A 217 -12.52 -5.96 -1.72
CA LEU A 217 -12.38 -6.94 -0.63
C LEU A 217 -12.95 -8.30 -1.00
N TYR A 218 -13.85 -8.33 -2.00
CA TYR A 218 -14.41 -9.57 -2.53
C TYR A 218 -14.70 -9.43 -4.02
N LEU A 219 -14.12 -10.31 -4.81
CA LEU A 219 -14.26 -10.42 -6.27
C LEU A 219 -14.69 -11.84 -6.64
N GLU A 220 -15.55 -11.98 -7.61
CA GLU A 220 -15.89 -13.25 -8.24
C GLU A 220 -15.42 -13.25 -9.70
N VAL A 221 -14.69 -14.30 -10.10
CA VAL A 221 -14.35 -14.57 -11.49
C VAL A 221 -15.25 -15.68 -12.00
N LEU A 222 -16.01 -15.41 -13.06
CA LEU A 222 -16.97 -16.33 -13.66
C LEU A 222 -16.49 -16.76 -15.04
N GLY A 223 -16.75 -18.00 -15.38
CA GLY A 223 -16.38 -18.54 -16.69
C GLY A 223 -16.79 -20.01 -16.82
N LYS A 224 -16.08 -20.73 -17.68
CA LYS A 224 -16.25 -22.19 -17.81
C LYS A 224 -14.95 -22.89 -17.45
N ASN A 225 -15.08 -24.09 -16.88
CA ASN A 225 -13.94 -24.98 -16.67
C ASN A 225 -13.55 -25.71 -17.96
N ILE A 226 -12.53 -26.56 -17.87
CA ILE A 226 -12.06 -27.35 -19.04
C ILE A 226 -13.08 -28.34 -19.59
N ASN A 227 -14.12 -28.69 -18.80
CA ASN A 227 -15.23 -29.57 -19.23
C ASN A 227 -16.39 -28.78 -19.86
N GLY A 228 -16.28 -27.43 -19.95
CA GLY A 228 -17.33 -26.56 -20.47
C GLY A 228 -18.44 -26.21 -19.46
N GLU A 229 -18.31 -26.64 -18.21
CA GLU A 229 -19.28 -26.39 -17.15
C GLU A 229 -19.07 -24.97 -16.56
N GLN A 230 -20.14 -24.34 -16.08
CA GLN A 230 -20.06 -23.05 -15.38
C GLN A 230 -19.16 -23.16 -14.14
N PHE A 231 -18.23 -22.25 -14.04
CA PHE A 231 -17.26 -22.22 -12.94
C PHE A 231 -17.16 -20.81 -12.35
N LEU A 232 -17.14 -20.76 -11.02
CA LEU A 232 -17.00 -19.52 -10.26
C LEU A 232 -15.83 -19.63 -9.30
N LEU A 233 -14.90 -18.70 -9.38
CA LEU A 233 -13.79 -18.55 -8.45
C LEU A 233 -14.03 -17.32 -7.54
N PRO A 234 -14.36 -17.53 -6.25
CA PRO A 234 -14.43 -16.45 -5.28
C PRO A 234 -13.01 -16.07 -4.81
N ILE A 235 -12.68 -14.79 -4.86
CA ILE A 235 -11.41 -14.26 -4.36
C ILE A 235 -11.72 -13.26 -3.24
N LYS A 236 -11.32 -13.62 -2.02
CA LYS A 236 -11.56 -12.82 -0.81
C LYS A 236 -10.26 -12.22 -0.31
N SER A 237 -10.32 -11.05 0.27
CA SER A 237 -9.25 -10.15 0.72
C SER A 237 -8.55 -9.38 -0.38
N GLU A 238 -8.08 -8.18 -0.05
CA GLU A 238 -7.32 -7.32 -0.95
C GLU A 238 -6.01 -7.99 -1.39
N TYR A 239 -5.37 -8.71 -0.46
CA TYR A 239 -4.12 -9.42 -0.71
C TYR A 239 -4.28 -10.51 -1.79
N GLU A 240 -5.28 -11.40 -1.64
CA GLU A 240 -5.52 -12.48 -2.60
C GLU A 240 -5.94 -11.97 -3.98
N ILE A 241 -6.71 -10.89 -4.05
CA ILE A 241 -7.07 -10.24 -5.31
C ILE A 241 -5.81 -9.77 -6.04
N ARG A 242 -4.89 -9.10 -5.35
CA ARG A 242 -3.64 -8.63 -5.93
C ARG A 242 -2.70 -9.78 -6.31
N ARG A 243 -2.65 -10.83 -5.50
CA ARG A 243 -1.81 -12.01 -5.73
C ARG A 243 -2.25 -12.81 -6.96
N ILE A 244 -3.58 -12.99 -7.12
CA ILE A 244 -4.15 -13.89 -8.15
C ILE A 244 -4.26 -13.20 -9.51
N LEU A 245 -4.48 -11.88 -9.55
CA LEU A 245 -4.74 -11.16 -10.81
C LEU A 245 -3.49 -10.59 -11.50
N HIS A 246 -2.28 -10.92 -11.05
CA HIS A 246 -1.06 -10.40 -11.69
C HIS A 246 0.09 -11.41 -11.61
N PRO A 247 0.98 -11.50 -12.62
CA PRO A 247 2.11 -12.45 -12.63
C PRO A 247 3.05 -12.27 -11.44
N LYS A 248 3.35 -11.03 -11.05
CA LYS A 248 4.10 -10.69 -9.83
C LYS A 248 3.09 -10.46 -8.70
N PHE A 249 2.64 -9.23 -8.54
CA PHE A 249 1.67 -8.79 -7.55
C PHE A 249 0.99 -7.52 -8.07
N LEU A 250 -0.35 -7.44 -8.09
CA LEU A 250 -1.06 -6.27 -8.61
C LEU A 250 -0.81 -5.05 -7.71
N TYR A 251 -0.71 -3.89 -8.31
CA TYR A 251 -0.33 -2.65 -7.64
C TYR A 251 -1.19 -2.31 -6.43
N SER A 252 -2.51 -2.40 -6.57
CA SER A 252 -3.49 -2.30 -5.48
C SER A 252 -4.75 -3.09 -5.84
N SER A 253 -5.70 -3.23 -4.91
CA SER A 253 -7.03 -3.76 -5.21
C SER A 253 -8.06 -2.65 -5.47
N ALA A 254 -7.65 -1.37 -5.53
CA ALA A 254 -8.53 -0.25 -5.86
C ALA A 254 -8.58 -0.04 -7.38
N PHE A 255 -9.44 -0.79 -8.08
CA PHE A 255 -9.55 -0.71 -9.54
C PHE A 255 -10.98 -0.92 -10.04
N ILE A 256 -11.26 -0.45 -11.25
CA ILE A 256 -12.43 -0.82 -12.05
C ILE A 256 -12.04 -1.87 -13.08
N ILE A 257 -13.03 -2.62 -13.54
CA ILE A 257 -12.86 -3.63 -14.57
C ILE A 257 -13.60 -3.17 -15.82
N GLU A 258 -12.90 -3.16 -16.94
CA GLU A 258 -13.46 -2.97 -18.26
C GLU A 258 -13.24 -4.25 -19.07
N SER A 259 -14.23 -4.67 -19.83
CA SER A 259 -14.11 -5.81 -20.75
C SER A 259 -14.45 -5.39 -22.18
N ASN A 260 -13.68 -5.85 -23.14
CA ASN A 260 -13.88 -5.61 -24.55
C ASN A 260 -13.86 -6.94 -25.29
N PHE A 261 -14.91 -7.21 -26.08
CA PHE A 261 -14.97 -8.42 -26.87
C PHE A 261 -13.90 -8.43 -27.95
N ASN A 262 -13.08 -9.47 -27.96
CA ASN A 262 -12.01 -9.67 -28.90
C ASN A 262 -12.43 -10.72 -29.96
N HIS A 263 -12.75 -10.25 -31.15
CA HIS A 263 -13.21 -11.10 -32.26
C HIS A 263 -12.17 -12.15 -32.70
N ASN A 264 -10.87 -11.94 -32.46
CA ASN A 264 -9.83 -12.89 -32.85
C ASN A 264 -9.83 -14.14 -31.95
N ASN A 265 -10.25 -13.99 -30.68
CA ASN A 265 -10.20 -15.06 -29.67
C ASN A 265 -11.61 -15.54 -29.26
N ASP A 266 -12.68 -14.95 -29.82
CA ASP A 266 -14.09 -15.16 -29.43
C ASP A 266 -14.31 -15.10 -27.93
N SER A 267 -13.69 -14.12 -27.28
CA SER A 267 -13.71 -13.92 -25.83
C SER A 267 -13.47 -12.47 -25.44
N ASP A 268 -13.83 -12.10 -24.21
CA ASP A 268 -13.53 -10.77 -23.66
C ASP A 268 -12.08 -10.67 -23.20
N ASP A 269 -11.40 -9.59 -23.57
CA ASP A 269 -10.16 -9.14 -22.94
C ASP A 269 -10.50 -8.18 -21.79
N PHE A 270 -9.65 -8.11 -20.79
CA PHE A 270 -9.92 -7.36 -19.56
C PHE A 270 -8.88 -6.27 -19.34
N THR A 271 -9.35 -5.06 -19.04
CA THR A 271 -8.51 -3.94 -18.62
C THR A 271 -8.86 -3.55 -17.19
N LEU A 272 -7.86 -3.52 -16.31
CA LEU A 272 -7.95 -3.06 -14.93
C LEU A 272 -7.37 -1.66 -14.86
N LYS A 273 -8.18 -0.67 -14.46
CA LYS A 273 -7.73 0.71 -14.22
C LYS A 273 -7.85 1.01 -12.74
N GLY A 274 -6.77 1.41 -12.11
CA GLY A 274 -6.74 1.51 -10.66
C GLY A 274 -5.99 2.70 -10.11
N ALA A 275 -5.96 2.76 -8.77
CA ALA A 275 -5.34 3.82 -8.00
C ALA A 275 -4.50 3.28 -6.85
N GLY A 276 -3.35 3.90 -6.62
CA GLY A 276 -2.48 3.60 -5.50
C GLY A 276 -1.60 2.37 -5.68
N TRP A 277 -0.71 2.16 -4.70
CA TRP A 277 0.28 1.10 -4.68
C TRP A 277 0.47 0.57 -3.24
N GLY A 278 0.15 -0.70 -3.04
CA GLY A 278 0.14 -1.33 -1.73
C GLY A 278 -1.26 -1.40 -1.11
N HIS A 279 -1.31 -1.84 0.13
CA HIS A 279 -2.54 -2.05 0.89
C HIS A 279 -3.29 -0.75 1.25
N GLY A 280 -2.59 0.39 1.28
CA GLY A 280 -3.18 1.71 1.47
C GLY A 280 -3.59 2.07 2.88
N VAL A 281 -3.21 1.31 3.89
CA VAL A 281 -3.54 1.59 5.30
C VAL A 281 -2.45 2.44 5.94
N GLY A 282 -2.85 3.39 6.78
CA GLY A 282 -1.96 4.26 7.54
C GLY A 282 -1.23 5.28 6.65
N LEU A 283 0.05 5.53 6.91
CA LEU A 283 0.81 6.55 6.18
C LEU A 283 0.98 6.19 4.71
N CYS A 284 0.61 7.12 3.84
CA CYS A 284 0.92 7.10 2.41
C CYS A 284 2.29 7.71 2.19
N GLN A 285 3.30 6.92 1.81
CA GLN A 285 4.68 7.41 1.66
C GLN A 285 4.79 8.55 0.62
N ILE A 286 4.16 8.37 -0.57
CA ILE A 286 4.15 9.42 -1.61
C ILE A 286 3.29 10.61 -1.18
N GLY A 287 2.18 10.38 -0.44
CA GLY A 287 1.38 11.46 0.12
C GLY A 287 2.14 12.27 1.18
N ALA A 288 2.86 11.61 2.08
CA ALA A 288 3.74 12.25 3.05
C ALA A 288 4.88 13.05 2.37
N LEU A 289 5.41 12.54 1.23
CA LEU A 289 6.32 13.30 0.40
C LEU A 289 5.65 14.57 -0.16
N GLY A 290 4.43 14.45 -0.69
CA GLY A 290 3.65 15.60 -1.17
C GLY A 290 3.37 16.63 -0.09
N MET A 291 2.99 16.19 1.10
CA MET A 291 2.80 17.05 2.28
C MET A 291 4.10 17.79 2.65
N SER A 292 5.21 17.05 2.67
CA SER A 292 6.53 17.62 2.97
C SER A 292 6.95 18.66 1.93
N MET A 293 6.68 18.41 0.64
CA MET A 293 6.93 19.37 -0.44
C MET A 293 6.01 20.60 -0.36
N ALA A 294 4.82 20.44 0.24
CA ALA A 294 3.91 21.54 0.57
C ALA A 294 4.30 22.29 1.86
N GLY A 295 5.43 21.95 2.49
CA GLY A 295 5.94 22.62 3.69
C GLY A 295 5.39 22.12 5.00
N LYS A 296 4.66 20.98 5.02
CA LYS A 296 4.15 20.37 6.24
C LYS A 296 5.29 19.80 7.09
N LYS A 297 5.14 19.94 8.41
CA LYS A 297 6.10 19.44 9.39
C LYS A 297 5.86 17.97 9.69
N THR A 298 6.80 17.35 10.39
CA THR A 298 6.77 15.93 10.79
C THR A 298 5.52 15.55 11.56
N ASP A 299 5.13 16.36 12.52
CA ASP A 299 3.93 16.15 13.36
C ASP A 299 2.64 16.31 12.54
N GLU A 300 2.55 17.31 11.65
CA GLU A 300 1.41 17.48 10.75
C GLU A 300 1.23 16.26 9.83
N ILE A 301 2.33 15.67 9.32
CA ILE A 301 2.30 14.47 8.49
C ILE A 301 1.80 13.27 9.32
N ILE A 302 2.33 13.06 10.51
CA ILE A 302 1.94 11.94 11.37
C ILE A 302 0.46 12.03 11.75
N PHE A 303 -0.01 13.17 12.25
CA PHE A 303 -1.38 13.33 12.71
C PHE A 303 -2.40 13.40 11.58
N HIS A 304 -1.97 13.66 10.35
CA HIS A 304 -2.83 13.51 9.18
C HIS A 304 -3.23 12.05 8.94
N TYR A 305 -2.29 11.11 9.03
CA TYR A 305 -2.54 9.69 8.76
C TYR A 305 -2.93 8.87 9.98
N TYR A 306 -2.50 9.29 11.19
CA TYR A 306 -2.81 8.60 12.45
C TYR A 306 -3.58 9.53 13.36
N GLN A 307 -4.87 9.60 13.12
CA GLN A 307 -5.77 10.46 13.91
C GLN A 307 -5.95 9.92 15.33
N GLN A 308 -6.33 10.80 16.26
CA GLN A 308 -6.56 10.46 17.68
C GLN A 308 -5.31 9.85 18.35
N THR A 309 -4.12 10.29 17.95
CA THR A 309 -2.85 9.84 18.52
C THR A 309 -2.06 11.01 19.11
N ASN A 310 -1.05 10.68 19.87
CA ASN A 310 -0.02 11.60 20.31
C ASN A 310 1.37 10.98 20.09
N MET A 311 2.40 11.78 20.15
CA MET A 311 3.79 11.32 20.14
C MET A 311 4.37 11.32 21.55
N LYS A 312 5.21 10.31 21.85
CA LYS A 312 5.89 10.18 23.16
C LYS A 312 7.30 9.69 22.94
N ASP A 313 8.25 10.21 23.73
CA ASP A 313 9.58 9.63 23.85
C ASP A 313 9.53 8.45 24.85
N ILE A 314 10.02 7.28 24.42
CA ILE A 314 10.05 6.04 25.23
C ILE A 314 11.34 5.88 26.01
N TYR A 315 12.32 6.79 25.85
CA TYR A 315 13.57 6.79 26.60
C TYR A 315 13.58 7.79 27.75
N GLU A 316 12.55 8.65 27.83
CA GLU A 316 12.24 9.50 28.99
C GLU A 316 11.24 8.79 29.93
#